data_657097ba2086ce219ddfab485fae5175
#
_entry.id   657097ba2086ce219ddfab485fae5175
#
_cell.length_a   1.000
_cell.length_b   1.000
_cell.length_c   1.000
_cell.angle_alpha   90.00
_cell.angle_beta   90.00
_cell.angle_gamma   90.00
#
_symmetry.space_group_name_H-M   'P 1'
#
loop_
_entity.id
_entity.type
_entity.pdbx_description
1 polymer ?
#
loop_
_entity_poly.entity_id
_entity_poly.type
_entity_poly.pdbx_seq_one_letter_code
_entity_poly.pdbx_strand_id
1 'polypeptide(L)'
;MTGHLKSGGVRGIVISSKFPEFPDIPTLPQLGYRQNFWGVWWAFFAPAGLSAEVTAVLVPAIEKAAKDPAIASKLAALGIVQDYASPEKLLAEIREEHRTVEEIVKKAGLIK
;
A
#
# COMPACT_ATOMS: atom_id res chain seq x y z
N MET A 1 -0.57 11.99 12.42
CA MET A 1 -0.01 10.99 13.38
C MET A 1 1.51 11.08 13.50
N THR A 2 2.27 11.26 12.41
CA THR A 2 3.73 11.41 12.42
C THR A 2 4.25 12.50 13.35
N GLY A 3 3.57 13.66 13.45
CA GLY A 3 3.94 14.74 14.37
C GLY A 3 3.91 14.32 15.85
N HIS A 4 2.92 13.54 16.26
CA HIS A 4 2.83 13.05 17.64
C HIS A 4 3.86 11.98 17.97
N LEU A 5 4.26 11.18 17.00
CA LEU A 5 5.38 10.24 17.15
C LEU A 5 6.70 10.98 17.32
N LYS A 6 6.95 12.02 16.50
CA LYS A 6 8.16 12.84 16.58
C LYS A 6 8.27 13.64 17.87
N SER A 7 7.15 14.15 18.38
CA SER A 7 7.11 14.90 19.64
C SER A 7 7.11 14.03 20.89
N GLY A 8 7.07 12.69 20.73
CA GLY A 8 6.97 11.77 21.87
C GLY A 8 5.59 11.74 22.54
N GLY A 9 4.59 12.41 21.96
CA GLY A 9 3.21 12.42 22.48
C GLY A 9 2.49 11.08 22.38
N VAL A 10 2.97 10.20 21.48
CA VAL A 10 2.53 8.81 21.36
C VAL A 10 3.74 7.92 21.10
N ARG A 11 3.66 6.67 21.53
CA ARG A 11 4.67 5.64 21.29
C ARG A 11 4.20 4.70 20.17
N GLY A 12 5.01 4.53 19.12
CA GLY A 12 4.78 3.52 18.11
C GLY A 12 5.12 2.12 18.65
N ILE A 13 4.19 1.19 18.60
CA ILE A 13 4.38 -0.19 19.06
C ILE A 13 4.68 -1.11 17.88
N VAL A 14 3.98 -0.94 16.78
CA VAL A 14 4.10 -1.74 15.57
C VAL A 14 3.67 -0.93 14.36
N ILE A 15 4.23 -1.22 13.19
CA ILE A 15 3.88 -0.60 11.92
C ILE A 15 3.68 -1.69 10.86
N SER A 16 2.81 -1.43 9.88
CA SER A 16 2.49 -2.41 8.82
C SER A 16 3.68 -2.68 7.88
N SER A 17 4.44 -1.64 7.54
CA SER A 17 5.63 -1.74 6.69
C SER A 17 6.73 -0.82 7.21
N LYS A 18 7.99 -1.12 6.88
CA LYS A 18 9.11 -0.26 7.30
C LYS A 18 8.93 1.16 6.78
N PHE A 19 9.07 2.12 7.68
CA PHE A 19 9.01 3.53 7.36
C PHE A 19 10.32 4.21 7.76
N PRO A 20 11.04 4.86 6.82
CA PRO A 20 12.37 5.39 7.06
C PRO A 20 12.48 6.40 8.21
N GLU A 21 11.41 7.16 8.47
CA GLU A 21 11.39 8.15 9.57
C GLU A 21 11.27 7.53 10.96
N PHE A 22 10.84 6.27 11.06
CA PHE A 22 10.65 5.53 12.32
C PHE A 22 11.26 4.13 12.23
N PRO A 23 12.58 4.01 12.06
CA PRO A 23 13.26 2.74 11.83
C PRO A 23 13.17 1.80 13.04
N ASP A 24 12.99 2.35 14.24
CA ASP A 24 12.93 1.59 15.49
C ASP A 24 11.55 0.98 15.76
N ILE A 25 10.51 1.36 15.03
CA ILE A 25 9.19 0.75 15.19
C ILE A 25 9.18 -0.57 14.40
N PRO A 26 9.01 -1.71 15.09
CA PRO A 26 9.04 -3.01 14.42
C PRO A 26 7.79 -3.23 13.56
N THR A 27 7.96 -4.02 12.51
CA THR A 27 6.84 -4.54 11.72
C THR A 27 6.31 -5.85 12.33
N LEU A 28 5.09 -6.26 11.98
CA LEU A 28 4.53 -7.52 12.46
C LEU A 28 5.40 -8.75 12.13
N PRO A 29 5.93 -8.91 10.90
CA PRO A 29 6.84 -10.01 10.60
C PRO A 29 8.10 -10.02 11.48
N GLN A 30 8.65 -8.85 11.85
CA GLN A 30 9.79 -8.75 12.75
C GLN A 30 9.46 -9.20 14.19
N LEU A 31 8.19 -9.11 14.57
CA LEU A 31 7.68 -9.61 15.86
C LEU A 31 7.21 -11.07 15.81
N GLY A 32 7.43 -11.78 14.68
CA GLY A 32 7.05 -13.19 14.51
C GLY A 32 5.60 -13.43 14.10
N TYR A 33 4.83 -12.41 13.82
CA TYR A 33 3.47 -12.54 13.35
C TYR A 33 3.43 -12.69 11.83
N ARG A 34 2.68 -13.67 11.33
CA ARG A 34 2.55 -13.95 9.89
C ARG A 34 1.41 -13.19 9.22
N GLN A 35 0.67 -12.37 9.98
CA GLN A 35 -0.41 -11.57 9.43
C GLN A 35 0.14 -10.42 8.62
N ASN A 36 -0.39 -10.26 7.40
CA ASN A 36 -0.20 -9.05 6.62
C ASN A 36 -1.29 -8.06 6.99
N PHE A 37 -0.89 -6.85 7.38
CA PHE A 37 -1.79 -5.72 7.37
C PHE A 37 -1.64 -5.02 6.03
N TRP A 38 -2.71 -5.07 5.23
CA TRP A 38 -2.75 -4.24 4.04
C TRP A 38 -2.84 -2.78 4.46
N GLY A 39 -1.98 -1.97 3.84
CA GLY A 39 -2.08 -0.53 3.95
C GLY A 39 -3.20 0.02 3.06
N VAL A 40 -3.37 1.32 3.08
CA VAL A 40 -4.18 1.99 2.06
C VAL A 40 -3.34 2.08 0.78
N TRP A 41 -3.92 1.65 -0.35
CA TRP A 41 -3.32 1.76 -1.66
C TRP A 41 -4.15 2.66 -2.58
N TRP A 42 -3.51 3.25 -3.55
CA TRP A 42 -4.16 4.04 -4.60
C TRP A 42 -3.85 3.41 -5.95
N ALA A 43 -4.85 3.34 -6.81
CA ALA A 43 -4.68 2.81 -8.14
C ALA A 43 -5.35 3.69 -9.19
N PHE A 44 -4.81 3.68 -10.39
CA PHE A 44 -5.43 4.23 -11.57
C PHE A 44 -6.22 3.13 -12.26
N PHE A 45 -7.48 3.39 -12.54
CA PHE A 45 -8.36 2.50 -13.29
C PHE A 45 -8.74 3.16 -14.61
N ALA A 46 -8.96 2.34 -15.60
CA ALA A 46 -9.41 2.75 -16.91
C ALA A 46 -10.61 1.91 -17.35
N PRO A 47 -11.43 2.39 -18.31
CA PRO A 47 -12.52 1.59 -18.88
C PRO A 47 -12.00 0.26 -19.45
N ALA A 48 -12.81 -0.78 -19.33
CA ALA A 48 -12.52 -2.05 -19.98
C ALA A 48 -12.46 -1.88 -21.51
N GLY A 49 -11.52 -2.57 -22.14
CA GLY A 49 -11.38 -2.53 -23.61
C GLY A 49 -10.51 -1.39 -24.14
N LEU A 50 -9.66 -0.77 -23.31
CA LEU A 50 -8.59 0.09 -23.83
C LEU A 50 -7.76 -0.65 -24.86
N SER A 51 -7.42 0.03 -25.97
CA SER A 51 -6.54 -0.55 -26.99
C SER A 51 -5.13 -0.82 -26.42
N ALA A 52 -4.45 -1.80 -26.98
CA ALA A 52 -3.06 -2.11 -26.62
C ALA A 52 -2.13 -0.90 -26.84
N GLU A 53 -2.38 -0.10 -27.88
CA GLU A 53 -1.62 1.12 -28.17
C GLU A 53 -1.74 2.16 -27.05
N VAL A 54 -2.95 2.41 -26.55
CA VAL A 54 -3.19 3.34 -25.44
C VAL A 54 -2.54 2.82 -24.15
N THR A 55 -2.71 1.53 -23.88
CA THR A 55 -2.13 0.89 -22.70
C THR A 55 -0.60 0.95 -22.71
N ALA A 56 0.02 0.71 -23.88
CA ALA A 56 1.47 0.77 -24.07
C ALA A 56 2.06 2.17 -23.81
N VAL A 57 1.26 3.22 -23.90
CA VAL A 57 1.68 4.60 -23.57
C VAL A 57 1.38 4.93 -22.10
N LEU A 58 0.17 4.61 -21.63
CA LEU A 58 -0.27 5.02 -20.29
C LEU A 58 0.49 4.30 -19.17
N VAL A 59 0.68 2.98 -19.27
CA VAL A 59 1.30 2.20 -18.19
C VAL A 59 2.72 2.67 -17.90
N PRO A 60 3.63 2.83 -18.89
CA PRO A 60 4.97 3.36 -18.64
C PRO A 60 4.97 4.81 -18.15
N ALA A 61 4.03 5.62 -18.59
CA ALA A 61 3.91 7.02 -18.14
C ALA A 61 3.54 7.10 -16.65
N ILE A 62 2.56 6.29 -16.22
CA ILE A 62 2.16 6.17 -14.81
C ILE A 62 3.29 5.59 -13.97
N GLU A 63 3.95 4.54 -14.46
CA GLU A 63 5.11 3.95 -13.79
C GLU A 63 6.22 4.97 -13.55
N LYS A 64 6.59 5.73 -14.60
CA LYS A 64 7.60 6.78 -14.52
C LYS A 64 7.20 7.84 -13.48
N ALA A 65 5.95 8.29 -13.48
CA ALA A 65 5.45 9.24 -12.50
C ALA A 65 5.45 8.66 -11.09
N ALA A 66 4.99 7.41 -10.92
CA ALA A 66 4.96 6.74 -9.62
C ALA A 66 6.35 6.48 -9.03
N LYS A 67 7.39 6.37 -9.87
CA LYS A 67 8.79 6.17 -9.44
C LYS A 67 9.60 7.47 -9.36
N ASP A 68 8.98 8.62 -9.62
CA ASP A 68 9.66 9.92 -9.59
C ASP A 68 10.11 10.28 -8.17
N PRO A 69 11.40 10.57 -7.92
CA PRO A 69 11.92 10.94 -6.61
C PRO A 69 11.27 12.20 -6.02
N ALA A 70 10.86 13.15 -6.85
CA ALA A 70 10.18 14.36 -6.38
C ALA A 70 8.78 14.05 -5.86
N ILE A 71 8.07 13.08 -6.48
CA ILE A 71 6.79 12.58 -6.01
C ILE A 71 7.00 11.76 -4.72
N ALA A 72 8.02 10.89 -4.69
CA ALA A 72 8.38 10.12 -3.50
C ALA A 72 8.59 11.02 -2.27
N SER A 73 9.35 12.10 -2.43
CA SER A 73 9.60 13.06 -1.35
C SER A 73 8.32 13.72 -0.82
N LYS A 74 7.40 14.09 -1.72
CA LYS A 74 6.10 14.67 -1.34
C LYS A 74 5.21 13.65 -0.63
N LEU A 75 5.18 12.41 -1.10
CA LEU A 75 4.43 11.32 -0.47
C LEU A 75 4.98 11.00 0.93
N ALA A 76 6.30 10.94 1.07
CA ALA A 76 6.93 10.71 2.37
C ALA A 76 6.58 11.80 3.41
N ALA A 77 6.49 13.07 2.98
CA ALA A 77 6.05 14.16 3.85
C ALA A 77 4.60 13.99 4.36
N LEU A 78 3.77 13.25 3.61
CA LEU A 78 2.40 12.89 3.99
C LEU A 78 2.33 11.56 4.77
N GLY A 79 3.46 10.91 5.03
CA GLY A 79 3.51 9.60 5.68
C GLY A 79 3.12 8.44 4.75
N ILE A 80 3.25 8.63 3.44
CA ILE A 80 2.91 7.64 2.42
C ILE A 80 4.21 7.05 1.87
N VAL A 81 4.32 5.73 1.87
CA VAL A 81 5.44 5.02 1.24
C VAL A 81 5.14 4.87 -0.25
N GLN A 82 6.08 5.32 -1.08
CA GLN A 82 6.01 5.06 -2.51
C GLN A 82 6.31 3.59 -2.77
N ASP A 83 5.35 2.87 -3.34
CA ASP A 83 5.50 1.48 -3.78
C ASP A 83 4.71 1.29 -5.08
N TYR A 84 5.43 1.09 -6.17
CA TYR A 84 4.81 0.88 -7.48
C TYR A 84 4.56 -0.61 -7.69
N ALA A 85 3.33 -0.96 -8.04
CA ALA A 85 2.96 -2.27 -8.52
C ALA A 85 2.56 -2.21 -10.01
N SER A 86 3.05 -3.16 -10.82
CA SER A 86 2.56 -3.31 -12.20
C SER A 86 1.07 -3.67 -12.22
N PRO A 87 0.36 -3.48 -13.36
CA PRO A 87 -1.05 -3.84 -13.47
C PRO A 87 -1.34 -5.30 -13.04
N GLU A 88 -0.49 -6.24 -13.45
CA GLU A 88 -0.64 -7.65 -13.12
C GLU A 88 -0.43 -7.91 -11.62
N LYS A 89 0.61 -7.31 -11.05
CA LYS A 89 0.92 -7.44 -9.62
C LYS A 89 -0.21 -6.82 -8.79
N LEU A 90 -0.64 -5.61 -9.11
CA LEU A 90 -1.74 -4.94 -8.41
C LEU A 90 -3.02 -5.77 -8.46
N LEU A 91 -3.37 -6.32 -9.63
CA LEU A 91 -4.57 -7.17 -9.77
C LEU A 91 -4.47 -8.44 -8.93
N ALA A 92 -3.31 -9.05 -8.84
CA ALA A 92 -3.08 -10.23 -7.99
C ALA A 92 -3.23 -9.88 -6.51
N GLU A 93 -2.67 -8.76 -6.07
CA GLU A 93 -2.77 -8.26 -4.69
C GLU A 93 -4.22 -7.93 -4.31
N ILE A 94 -4.98 -7.25 -5.18
CA ILE A 94 -6.40 -6.96 -4.97
C ILE A 94 -7.22 -8.24 -4.81
N ARG A 95 -6.97 -9.26 -5.64
CA ARG A 95 -7.69 -10.54 -5.55
C ARG A 95 -7.38 -11.27 -4.24
N GLU A 96 -6.14 -11.26 -3.81
CA GLU A 96 -5.72 -11.89 -2.55
C GLU A 96 -6.30 -11.15 -1.35
N GLU A 97 -6.27 -9.83 -1.35
CA GLU A 97 -6.89 -9.01 -0.31
C GLU A 97 -8.39 -9.26 -0.23
N HIS A 98 -9.09 -9.25 -1.36
CA HIS A 98 -10.52 -9.54 -1.42
C HIS A 98 -10.87 -10.90 -0.81
N ARG A 99 -10.10 -11.95 -1.17
CA ARG A 99 -10.29 -13.30 -0.63
C ARG A 99 -10.12 -13.33 0.88
N THR A 100 -9.07 -12.70 1.39
CA THR A 100 -8.79 -12.69 2.83
C THR A 100 -9.82 -11.89 3.61
N VAL A 101 -10.23 -10.73 3.09
CA VAL A 101 -11.31 -9.92 3.69
C VAL A 101 -12.61 -10.71 3.71
N GLU A 102 -12.96 -11.39 2.62
CA GLU A 102 -14.16 -12.24 2.56
C GLU A 102 -14.15 -13.33 3.63
N GLU A 103 -13.01 -14.02 3.82
CA GLU A 103 -12.86 -15.02 4.87
C GLU A 103 -13.04 -14.44 6.28
N ILE A 104 -12.44 -13.27 6.54
CA ILE A 104 -12.56 -12.58 7.82
C ILE A 104 -14.02 -12.18 8.09
N VAL A 105 -14.68 -11.60 7.12
CA VAL A 105 -16.07 -11.13 7.24
C VAL A 105 -17.03 -12.31 7.45
N LYS A 106 -16.81 -13.44 6.75
CA LYS A 106 -17.57 -14.69 6.99
C LYS A 106 -17.37 -15.23 8.41
N LYS A 107 -16.10 -15.30 8.87
CA LYS A 107 -15.78 -15.77 10.24
C LYS A 107 -16.35 -14.84 11.32
N ALA A 108 -16.44 -13.55 11.04
CA ALA A 108 -17.04 -12.56 11.94
C ALA A 108 -18.59 -12.57 11.91
N GLY A 109 -19.21 -13.35 11.02
CA GLY A 109 -20.66 -13.41 10.88
C GLY A 109 -21.31 -12.14 10.30
N LEU A 110 -20.52 -11.30 9.63
CA LEU A 110 -20.98 -10.03 9.06
C LEU A 110 -21.67 -10.21 7.70
N ILE A 111 -21.40 -11.32 7.02
CA ILE A 111 -22.11 -11.75 5.80
C ILE A 111 -22.47 -13.23 5.93
N LYS A 112 -23.60 -13.63 5.30
CA LYS A 112 -24.08 -15.02 5.23
C LYS A 112 -23.49 -15.70 3.99
#